data_c6c38d3d8a89bac164ded3d7436a9388
#
_entry.id   c6c38d3d8a89bac164ded3d7436a9388
#
_cell.length_a   1.000
_cell.length_b   1.000
_cell.length_c   1.000
_cell.angle_alpha   90.00
_cell.angle_beta   90.00
_cell.angle_gamma   90.00
#
_symmetry.space_group_name_H-M   'P 1'
#
loop_
_entity.id
_entity.type
_entity.pdbx_description
1 polymer ?
#
loop_
_entity_poly.entity_id
_entity_poly.type
_entity_poly.pdbx_seq_one_letter_code
_entity_poly.pdbx_strand_id
1 'polypeptide(L)'
;MTKTISLLATFCLLVSFHAVAQQESETASKKKIHGTFFVNWGYHRDAYTTSTIQFKNNNSPGVPEYDFTFHNAKSHDKHDMQNFLQKAPTLPQYVLNFGYFFNDKKDLGIEVGWNHLKYVVTDNQVIHMTGTIDEKYYDLDTLVTPDFVHFEHTNGNNYLIISLLKRIKMISSKNQQHKLSAVFGAGLGGLIPKSDSYITINNKQYHNDGPFRLSGWVVGVSAAARYDFFKYFFLEANIKGAFANYTNVKLYDRGRANHHFFSVQYTLSLGINVPIGQGPLFGN
;
A
#
# COMPACT_ATOMS: atom_id res chain seq x y z
N MET A 1 4.85 19.35 -22.47
CA MET A 1 6.21 19.11 -21.95
C MET A 1 6.61 19.95 -20.75
N THR A 2 5.71 20.71 -20.10
CA THR A 2 6.05 21.66 -19.00
C THR A 2 5.65 21.20 -17.59
N LYS A 3 4.99 20.06 -17.43
CA LYS A 3 4.56 19.55 -16.11
C LYS A 3 5.53 18.53 -15.45
N THR A 4 6.44 17.94 -16.22
CA THR A 4 7.39 16.94 -15.71
C THR A 4 8.64 17.57 -15.06
N ILE A 5 8.95 18.82 -15.40
CA ILE A 5 10.12 19.56 -14.87
C ILE A 5 9.84 20.06 -13.44
N SER A 6 8.58 20.28 -13.06
CA SER A 6 8.19 20.79 -11.74
C SER A 6 8.41 19.78 -10.61
N LEU A 7 8.27 18.47 -10.87
CA LEU A 7 8.42 17.43 -9.84
C LEU A 7 9.89 17.17 -9.49
N LEU A 8 10.80 17.25 -10.48
CA LEU A 8 12.25 17.11 -10.25
C LEU A 8 12.82 18.31 -9.48
N ALA A 9 12.32 19.52 -9.76
CA ALA A 9 12.74 20.74 -9.07
C ALA A 9 12.32 20.75 -7.59
N THR A 10 11.16 20.17 -7.25
CA THR A 10 10.69 20.06 -5.87
C THR A 10 11.50 19.03 -5.07
N PHE A 11 11.99 17.98 -5.70
CA PHE A 11 12.84 17.00 -5.05
C PHE A 11 14.26 17.55 -4.78
N CYS A 12 14.82 18.38 -5.66
CA CYS A 12 16.08 19.05 -5.46
C CYS A 12 16.04 20.15 -4.37
N LEU A 13 14.88 20.81 -4.18
CA LEU A 13 14.71 21.84 -3.15
C LEU A 13 14.65 21.26 -1.72
N LEU A 14 14.21 20.01 -1.53
CA LEU A 14 14.22 19.35 -0.22
C LEU A 14 15.61 18.92 0.25
N VAL A 15 16.60 18.83 -0.66
CA VAL A 15 17.98 18.50 -0.30
C VAL A 15 18.77 19.74 0.12
N SER A 16 18.32 20.95 -0.24
CA SER A 16 19.06 22.21 0.03
C SER A 16 18.78 22.83 1.41
N PHE A 17 17.84 22.33 2.21
CA PHE A 17 17.49 22.92 3.51
C PHE A 17 18.38 22.51 4.69
N HIS A 18 19.45 21.75 4.50
CA HIS A 18 20.34 21.31 5.59
C HIS A 18 21.63 22.11 5.74
N ALA A 19 21.78 23.23 5.05
CA ALA A 19 23.03 23.99 5.09
C ALA A 19 23.01 25.24 6.01
N VAL A 20 21.91 25.58 6.67
CA VAL A 20 21.80 26.80 7.48
C VAL A 20 21.23 26.54 8.87
N ALA A 21 21.93 25.75 9.68
CA ALA A 21 21.71 25.74 11.13
C ALA A 21 22.94 25.22 11.86
N GLN A 22 24.02 25.97 11.80
CA GLN A 22 25.15 25.84 12.71
C GLN A 22 25.58 27.21 13.17
N GLN A 23 24.97 27.69 14.25
CA GLN A 23 25.64 28.58 15.22
C GLN A 23 24.92 28.55 16.57
N GLU A 24 25.72 28.17 17.56
CA GLU A 24 25.64 28.42 19.00
C GLU A 24 24.60 27.76 19.90
N SER A 25 25.05 26.85 20.76
CA SER A 25 25.19 27.14 22.20
C SER A 25 25.80 25.93 22.92
N GLU A 26 26.76 26.16 23.78
CA GLU A 26 27.46 25.18 24.63
C GLU A 26 26.54 24.56 25.70
N THR A 27 26.96 23.34 26.13
CA THR A 27 26.59 22.66 27.38
C THR A 27 25.20 22.05 27.53
N ALA A 28 24.93 21.06 26.70
CA ALA A 28 24.34 19.82 27.12
C ALA A 28 24.93 18.73 26.22
N SER A 29 25.46 17.65 26.77
CA SER A 29 25.94 16.50 25.98
C SER A 29 24.80 15.98 25.14
N LYS A 30 24.59 16.58 23.97
CA LYS A 30 23.57 16.11 22.99
C LYS A 30 24.00 14.72 22.56
N LYS A 31 23.32 13.72 23.06
CA LYS A 31 23.47 12.33 22.64
C LYS A 31 23.39 12.33 21.11
N LYS A 32 24.56 12.15 20.44
CA LYS A 32 24.60 12.16 18.96
C LYS A 32 23.64 11.09 18.47
N ILE A 33 22.64 11.51 17.70
CA ILE A 33 21.70 10.59 17.05
C ILE A 33 22.50 9.84 15.99
N HIS A 34 22.68 8.53 16.19
CA HIS A 34 23.35 7.65 15.24
C HIS A 34 22.32 6.68 14.69
N GLY A 35 22.17 6.64 13.36
CA GLY A 35 21.25 5.71 12.72
C GLY A 35 21.37 5.74 11.21
N THR A 36 20.48 5.04 10.54
CA THR A 36 20.43 5.01 9.08
C THR A 36 19.00 5.26 8.62
N PHE A 37 18.78 6.40 7.99
CA PHE A 37 17.57 6.66 7.24
C PHE A 37 17.63 5.90 5.92
N PHE A 38 16.51 5.39 5.45
CA PHE A 38 16.42 4.75 4.15
C PHE A 38 15.13 5.12 3.43
N VAL A 39 15.21 5.08 2.11
CA VAL A 39 14.06 5.17 1.20
C VAL A 39 14.18 4.03 0.22
N ASN A 40 13.08 3.33 -0.05
CA ASN A 40 13.02 2.39 -1.15
C ASN A 40 11.74 2.57 -1.97
N TRP A 41 11.85 2.19 -3.23
CA TRP A 41 10.76 2.13 -4.17
C TRP A 41 10.85 0.85 -4.98
N GLY A 42 9.72 0.22 -5.24
CA GLY A 42 9.68 -1.04 -5.97
C GLY A 42 8.29 -1.40 -6.44
N TYR A 43 8.20 -2.56 -7.05
CA TYR A 43 6.95 -3.13 -7.56
C TYR A 43 6.62 -4.42 -6.85
N HIS A 44 5.32 -4.74 -6.81
CA HIS A 44 4.85 -5.96 -6.18
C HIS A 44 3.73 -6.63 -6.98
N ARG A 45 3.49 -7.89 -6.63
CA ARG A 45 2.35 -8.69 -7.03
C ARG A 45 1.61 -9.11 -5.77
N ASP A 46 0.29 -9.24 -5.89
CA ASP A 46 -0.58 -9.54 -4.77
C ASP A 46 -1.41 -10.78 -5.00
N ALA A 47 -1.60 -11.55 -3.94
CA ALA A 47 -2.57 -12.63 -3.86
C ALA A 47 -3.56 -12.32 -2.72
N TYR A 48 -4.83 -12.64 -2.93
CA TYR A 48 -5.91 -12.37 -1.99
C TYR A 48 -6.67 -13.65 -1.63
N THR A 49 -7.12 -13.75 -0.40
CA THR A 49 -8.14 -14.75 -0.04
C THR A 49 -9.50 -14.33 -0.59
N THR A 50 -10.47 -15.23 -0.59
CA THR A 50 -11.86 -14.87 -0.81
C THR A 50 -12.32 -13.85 0.23
N SER A 51 -13.31 -13.02 -0.15
CA SER A 51 -13.87 -11.97 0.69
C SER A 51 -15.40 -12.06 0.72
N THR A 52 -15.99 -11.94 1.90
CA THR A 52 -17.43 -11.69 2.03
C THR A 52 -17.66 -10.19 1.96
N ILE A 53 -18.46 -9.73 0.98
CA ILE A 53 -18.64 -8.33 0.66
C ILE A 53 -20.11 -7.95 0.83
N GLN A 54 -20.38 -7.06 1.78
CA GLN A 54 -21.71 -6.45 1.94
C GLN A 54 -21.79 -5.16 1.14
N PHE A 55 -22.85 -5.00 0.37
CA PHE A 55 -23.23 -3.80 -0.34
C PHE A 55 -24.53 -3.24 0.25
N LYS A 56 -24.53 -1.98 0.65
CA LYS A 56 -25.66 -1.37 1.33
C LYS A 56 -25.93 0.05 0.86
N ASN A 57 -27.20 0.36 0.57
CA ASN A 57 -27.69 1.70 0.30
C ASN A 57 -29.17 1.82 0.67
N ASN A 58 -29.47 2.50 1.77
CA ASN A 58 -30.85 2.64 2.27
C ASN A 58 -31.35 4.10 2.26
N ASN A 59 -30.57 5.05 1.78
CA ASN A 59 -30.86 6.47 1.97
C ASN A 59 -30.55 7.37 0.76
N SER A 60 -30.31 6.80 -0.42
CA SER A 60 -30.00 7.59 -1.62
C SER A 60 -31.29 7.94 -2.36
N PRO A 61 -31.63 9.22 -2.54
CA PRO A 61 -32.84 9.62 -3.30
C PRO A 61 -32.78 9.08 -4.74
N GLY A 62 -33.85 8.41 -5.17
CA GLY A 62 -33.97 7.87 -6.54
C GLY A 62 -33.09 6.66 -6.84
N VAL A 63 -32.53 6.01 -5.82
CA VAL A 63 -31.86 4.73 -5.90
C VAL A 63 -32.69 3.71 -5.14
N PRO A 64 -33.04 2.55 -5.72
CA PRO A 64 -33.68 1.48 -4.98
C PRO A 64 -32.83 1.05 -3.78
N GLU A 65 -33.47 0.78 -2.65
CA GLU A 65 -32.76 0.32 -1.47
C GLU A 65 -32.17 -1.07 -1.69
N TYR A 66 -30.96 -1.27 -1.18
CA TYR A 66 -30.33 -2.58 -1.17
C TYR A 66 -29.47 -2.80 0.06
N ASP A 67 -29.48 -4.03 0.55
CA ASP A 67 -28.58 -4.54 1.58
C ASP A 67 -28.36 -6.03 1.27
N PHE A 68 -27.31 -6.33 0.49
CA PHE A 68 -27.02 -7.69 0.07
C PHE A 68 -25.53 -8.03 0.24
N THR A 69 -25.24 -9.30 0.36
CA THR A 69 -23.92 -9.82 0.66
C THR A 69 -23.51 -10.88 -0.35
N PHE A 70 -22.34 -10.72 -0.92
CA PHE A 70 -21.63 -11.75 -1.69
C PHE A 70 -20.75 -12.56 -0.74
N HIS A 71 -20.98 -13.87 -0.66
CA HIS A 71 -20.22 -14.77 0.20
C HIS A 71 -19.06 -15.39 -0.57
N ASN A 72 -17.85 -15.30 0.02
CA ASN A 72 -16.61 -15.90 -0.52
C ASN A 72 -16.26 -15.48 -1.96
N ALA A 73 -16.49 -14.23 -2.31
CA ALA A 73 -16.12 -13.69 -3.60
C ALA A 73 -14.61 -13.82 -3.84
N LYS A 74 -14.22 -14.39 -4.98
CA LYS A 74 -12.82 -14.46 -5.43
C LYS A 74 -12.40 -13.12 -5.98
N SER A 75 -11.13 -12.78 -5.81
CA SER A 75 -10.51 -11.57 -6.31
C SER A 75 -9.10 -11.81 -6.80
N HIS A 76 -8.59 -10.90 -7.60
CA HIS A 76 -7.24 -10.97 -8.16
C HIS A 76 -6.59 -9.59 -8.21
N ASP A 77 -5.27 -9.56 -8.38
CA ASP A 77 -4.54 -8.33 -8.67
C ASP A 77 -4.68 -7.96 -10.16
N LYS A 78 -4.45 -6.69 -10.47
CA LYS A 78 -4.47 -6.18 -11.86
C LYS A 78 -3.09 -5.61 -12.18
N HIS A 79 -2.13 -6.50 -12.47
CA HIS A 79 -0.79 -6.08 -12.83
C HIS A 79 -0.78 -5.49 -14.25
N ASP A 80 -0.27 -4.30 -14.38
CA ASP A 80 -0.12 -3.62 -15.66
C ASP A 80 1.36 -3.43 -15.99
N MET A 81 2.04 -4.55 -16.27
CA MET A 81 3.45 -4.56 -16.68
C MET A 81 3.65 -4.43 -18.18
N GLN A 82 2.57 -4.56 -18.98
CA GLN A 82 2.63 -4.28 -20.41
C GLN A 82 2.88 -2.78 -20.60
N ASN A 83 3.89 -2.45 -21.37
CA ASN A 83 4.30 -1.05 -21.61
C ASN A 83 4.83 -0.31 -20.36
N PHE A 84 5.42 -1.04 -19.43
CA PHE A 84 6.03 -0.48 -18.21
C PHE A 84 6.91 0.75 -18.46
N LEU A 85 7.73 0.73 -19.53
CA LEU A 85 8.60 1.86 -19.90
C LEU A 85 7.85 3.04 -20.56
N GLN A 86 6.59 2.84 -20.96
CA GLN A 86 5.78 3.85 -21.64
C GLN A 86 4.76 4.52 -20.72
N LYS A 87 4.50 3.93 -19.55
CA LYS A 87 3.52 4.41 -18.58
C LYS A 87 4.19 5.14 -17.43
N ALA A 88 3.41 5.95 -16.72
CA ALA A 88 3.91 6.60 -15.51
C ALA A 88 4.32 5.53 -14.47
N PRO A 89 5.44 5.72 -13.75
CA PRO A 89 5.93 4.77 -12.74
C PRO A 89 4.94 4.42 -11.62
N THR A 90 3.88 5.21 -11.47
CA THR A 90 2.83 5.04 -10.47
C THR A 90 1.60 4.27 -10.96
N LEU A 91 1.56 3.85 -12.23
CA LEU A 91 0.44 3.05 -12.77
C LEU A 91 0.51 1.56 -12.39
N PRO A 92 1.68 0.90 -12.39
CA PRO A 92 1.80 -0.45 -11.83
C PRO A 92 1.59 -0.46 -10.32
N GLN A 93 1.42 -1.66 -9.74
CA GLN A 93 1.43 -1.84 -8.30
C GLN A 93 2.82 -1.53 -7.74
N TYR A 94 2.93 -0.53 -6.87
CA TYR A 94 4.21 -0.08 -6.35
C TYR A 94 4.19 0.09 -4.82
N VAL A 95 5.37 0.07 -4.24
CA VAL A 95 5.61 0.46 -2.85
C VAL A 95 6.58 1.63 -2.81
N LEU A 96 6.37 2.52 -1.82
CA LEU A 96 7.29 3.57 -1.45
C LEU A 96 7.41 3.55 0.08
N ASN A 97 8.61 3.25 0.58
CA ASN A 97 8.86 3.19 2.01
C ASN A 97 9.91 4.20 2.43
N PHE A 98 9.67 4.81 3.58
CA PHE A 98 10.60 5.67 4.31
C PHE A 98 10.84 5.06 5.68
N GLY A 99 12.09 4.84 6.04
CA GLY A 99 12.36 4.23 7.32
C GLY A 99 13.65 4.70 7.96
N TYR A 100 13.79 4.35 9.23
CA TYR A 100 14.94 4.68 10.02
C TYR A 100 15.32 3.50 10.91
N PHE A 101 16.56 3.01 10.76
CA PHE A 101 17.16 2.06 11.70
C PHE A 101 17.92 2.82 12.78
N PHE A 102 17.52 2.56 14.02
CA PHE A 102 18.26 3.05 15.19
C PHE A 102 19.60 2.33 15.25
N ASN A 103 20.68 3.08 15.39
CA ASN A 103 22.02 2.49 15.46
C ASN A 103 22.30 2.00 16.89
N ASP A 104 21.52 1.05 17.34
CA ASP A 104 21.69 0.37 18.59
C ASP A 104 22.11 -1.10 18.37
N LYS A 105 22.50 -1.77 19.46
CA LYS A 105 22.87 -3.19 19.43
C LYS A 105 21.71 -4.10 19.00
N LYS A 106 20.48 -3.60 19.01
CA LYS A 106 19.28 -4.35 18.69
C LYS A 106 18.89 -4.27 17.22
N ASP A 107 19.48 -3.34 16.44
CA ASP A 107 19.15 -3.13 15.01
C ASP A 107 17.62 -3.02 14.76
N LEU A 108 16.97 -2.22 15.59
CA LEU A 108 15.55 -1.91 15.47
C LEU A 108 15.35 -0.70 14.56
N GLY A 109 14.18 -0.61 13.96
CA GLY A 109 13.82 0.51 13.11
C GLY A 109 12.32 0.77 13.09
N ILE A 110 11.96 1.84 12.40
CA ILE A 110 10.59 2.22 12.10
C ILE A 110 10.48 2.51 10.60
N GLU A 111 9.35 2.19 10.01
CA GLU A 111 9.07 2.43 8.60
C GLU A 111 7.65 2.98 8.42
N VAL A 112 7.50 3.95 7.52
CA VAL A 112 6.23 4.39 6.96
C VAL A 112 6.19 3.94 5.52
N GLY A 113 5.23 3.08 5.19
CA GLY A 113 5.06 2.50 3.86
C GLY A 113 3.77 2.95 3.20
N TRP A 114 3.87 3.35 1.94
CA TRP A 114 2.77 3.54 1.03
C TRP A 114 2.78 2.40 0.01
N ASN A 115 1.81 1.49 0.10
CA ASN A 115 1.70 0.34 -0.80
C ASN A 115 0.47 0.55 -1.68
N HIS A 116 0.68 0.64 -2.98
CA HIS A 116 -0.34 0.86 -4.00
C HIS A 116 -0.74 -0.48 -4.64
N LEU A 117 -1.68 -1.16 -4.02
CA LEU A 117 -2.23 -2.43 -4.50
C LEU A 117 -3.35 -2.20 -5.52
N LYS A 118 -3.75 -3.29 -6.18
CA LYS A 118 -4.94 -3.35 -7.03
C LYS A 118 -5.75 -4.60 -6.66
N TYR A 119 -7.02 -4.41 -6.36
CA TYR A 119 -7.94 -5.48 -5.97
C TYR A 119 -9.14 -5.45 -6.89
N VAL A 120 -9.43 -6.56 -7.56
CA VAL A 120 -10.58 -6.72 -8.46
C VAL A 120 -11.37 -7.94 -8.04
N VAL A 121 -12.64 -7.78 -7.76
CA VAL A 121 -13.56 -8.91 -7.64
C VAL A 121 -13.68 -9.56 -9.02
N THR A 122 -13.43 -10.86 -9.10
CA THR A 122 -13.40 -11.57 -10.39
C THR A 122 -14.78 -11.59 -11.00
N ASP A 123 -14.91 -11.08 -12.22
CA ASP A 123 -16.14 -11.12 -12.99
C ASP A 123 -16.49 -12.55 -13.43
N ASN A 124 -17.76 -12.79 -13.75
CA ASN A 124 -18.28 -14.07 -14.27
C ASN A 124 -18.02 -15.27 -13.35
N GLN A 125 -18.01 -15.05 -12.04
CA GLN A 125 -18.00 -16.11 -11.04
C GLN A 125 -19.40 -16.36 -10.48
N VAL A 126 -19.70 -17.59 -10.10
CA VAL A 126 -20.90 -17.92 -9.35
C VAL A 126 -20.62 -17.67 -7.87
N ILE A 127 -21.46 -16.85 -7.25
CA ILE A 127 -21.34 -16.46 -5.83
C ILE A 127 -22.68 -16.70 -5.14
N HIS A 128 -22.65 -17.23 -3.93
CA HIS A 128 -23.82 -17.26 -3.06
C HIS A 128 -24.13 -15.83 -2.60
N MET A 129 -25.32 -15.34 -2.91
CA MET A 129 -25.79 -14.00 -2.56
C MET A 129 -26.97 -14.10 -1.61
N THR A 130 -26.91 -13.34 -0.50
CA THR A 130 -28.03 -13.20 0.43
C THR A 130 -28.34 -11.73 0.65
N GLY A 131 -29.62 -11.41 0.92
CA GLY A 131 -30.04 -10.06 1.30
C GLY A 131 -31.13 -9.50 0.41
N THR A 132 -31.39 -8.20 0.52
CA THR A 132 -32.52 -7.52 -0.10
C THR A 132 -32.05 -6.54 -1.17
N ILE A 133 -32.71 -6.56 -2.32
CA ILE A 133 -32.56 -5.57 -3.39
C ILE A 133 -33.96 -5.15 -3.80
N ASP A 134 -34.29 -3.86 -3.71
CA ASP A 134 -35.59 -3.30 -4.09
C ASP A 134 -36.75 -4.07 -3.46
N GLU A 135 -36.77 -4.15 -2.13
CA GLU A 135 -37.78 -4.85 -1.30
C GLU A 135 -37.82 -6.36 -1.45
N LYS A 136 -37.14 -6.96 -2.43
CA LYS A 136 -37.10 -8.38 -2.66
C LYS A 136 -35.92 -9.06 -2.00
N TYR A 137 -36.17 -10.08 -1.19
CA TYR A 137 -35.15 -10.90 -0.56
C TYR A 137 -34.65 -12.00 -1.51
N TYR A 138 -33.33 -12.19 -1.51
CA TYR A 138 -32.59 -13.19 -2.28
C TYR A 138 -31.76 -14.06 -1.37
N ASP A 139 -31.71 -15.34 -1.66
CA ASP A 139 -30.85 -16.35 -1.02
C ASP A 139 -30.58 -17.42 -2.08
N LEU A 140 -29.56 -17.19 -2.92
CA LEU A 140 -29.32 -18.03 -4.10
C LEU A 140 -27.87 -17.87 -4.62
N ASP A 141 -27.46 -18.86 -5.38
CA ASP A 141 -26.25 -18.78 -6.17
C ASP A 141 -26.50 -17.98 -7.45
N THR A 142 -25.76 -16.93 -7.67
CA THR A 142 -25.88 -16.04 -8.82
C THR A 142 -24.59 -15.90 -9.60
N LEU A 143 -24.67 -15.79 -10.92
CA LEU A 143 -23.56 -15.42 -11.78
C LEU A 143 -23.35 -13.90 -11.67
N VAL A 144 -22.24 -13.48 -11.10
CA VAL A 144 -21.88 -12.06 -10.97
C VAL A 144 -21.19 -11.62 -12.26
N THR A 145 -21.94 -10.94 -13.12
CA THR A 145 -21.42 -10.33 -14.34
C THR A 145 -21.09 -8.86 -14.11
N PRO A 146 -20.21 -8.24 -14.93
CA PRO A 146 -19.95 -6.80 -14.87
C PRO A 146 -21.21 -5.93 -15.01
N ASP A 147 -22.22 -6.44 -15.74
CA ASP A 147 -23.52 -5.75 -15.92
C ASP A 147 -24.39 -5.78 -14.68
N PHE A 148 -24.17 -6.72 -13.76
CA PHE A 148 -24.89 -6.79 -12.48
C PHE A 148 -24.13 -6.04 -11.38
N VAL A 149 -22.96 -6.53 -11.01
CA VAL A 149 -22.09 -5.88 -10.01
C VAL A 149 -20.65 -6.00 -10.46
N HIS A 150 -19.99 -4.87 -10.61
CA HIS A 150 -18.54 -4.77 -10.72
C HIS A 150 -17.98 -3.99 -9.54
N PHE A 151 -16.92 -4.50 -8.91
CA PHE A 151 -16.32 -3.89 -7.74
C PHE A 151 -14.81 -4.04 -7.72
N GLU A 152 -14.11 -2.92 -7.76
CA GLU A 152 -12.65 -2.92 -7.77
C GLU A 152 -12.04 -1.73 -7.02
N HIS A 153 -10.76 -1.89 -6.64
CA HIS A 153 -9.90 -0.85 -6.10
C HIS A 153 -8.63 -0.73 -6.95
N THR A 154 -8.75 -0.52 -8.25
CA THR A 154 -7.61 -0.52 -9.19
C THR A 154 -7.04 0.86 -9.45
N ASN A 155 -7.81 1.91 -9.22
CA ASN A 155 -7.32 3.28 -9.22
C ASN A 155 -6.51 3.61 -7.96
N GLY A 156 -6.32 2.61 -7.09
CA GLY A 156 -5.49 2.61 -5.90
C GLY A 156 -6.17 1.92 -4.71
N ASN A 157 -5.65 0.76 -4.34
CA ASN A 157 -5.96 0.10 -3.08
C ASN A 157 -4.79 0.40 -2.11
N ASN A 158 -4.74 1.63 -1.59
CA ASN A 158 -3.55 2.09 -0.88
C ASN A 158 -3.57 1.66 0.59
N TYR A 159 -2.47 1.06 1.04
CA TYR A 159 -2.18 0.82 2.44
C TYR A 159 -1.13 1.84 2.91
N LEU A 160 -1.51 2.69 3.86
CA LEU A 160 -0.56 3.54 4.60
C LEU A 160 -0.24 2.86 5.92
N ILE A 161 0.92 2.24 6.04
CA ILE A 161 1.31 1.40 7.19
C ILE A 161 2.50 2.01 7.91
N ILE A 162 2.44 1.99 9.24
CA ILE A 162 3.59 2.25 10.11
C ILE A 162 4.02 0.91 10.70
N SER A 163 5.30 0.56 10.51
CA SER A 163 5.87 -0.72 10.93
C SER A 163 7.05 -0.54 11.87
N LEU A 164 7.16 -1.41 12.85
CA LEU A 164 8.38 -1.65 13.60
C LEU A 164 9.21 -2.67 12.84
N LEU A 165 10.51 -2.40 12.72
CA LEU A 165 11.44 -3.25 11.99
C LEU A 165 12.47 -3.86 12.94
N LYS A 166 12.86 -5.10 12.63
CA LYS A 166 14.00 -5.79 13.20
C LYS A 166 14.91 -6.27 12.08
N ARG A 167 16.15 -5.75 12.04
CA ARG A 167 17.17 -6.21 11.10
C ARG A 167 18.09 -7.20 11.78
N ILE A 168 18.45 -8.27 11.08
CA ILE A 168 19.44 -9.27 11.46
C ILE A 168 20.51 -9.30 10.37
N LYS A 169 21.71 -8.85 10.69
CA LYS A 169 22.87 -8.89 9.79
C LYS A 169 23.35 -10.33 9.67
N MET A 170 23.37 -10.88 8.46
CA MET A 170 23.75 -12.27 8.19
C MET A 170 25.19 -12.37 7.72
N ILE A 171 25.54 -11.64 6.66
CA ILE A 171 26.87 -11.67 6.03
C ILE A 171 27.32 -10.24 5.75
N SER A 172 28.59 -9.95 5.94
CA SER A 172 29.20 -8.68 5.51
C SER A 172 30.60 -8.91 4.94
N SER A 173 30.95 -8.12 3.93
CA SER A 173 32.31 -8.07 3.41
C SER A 173 33.27 -7.45 4.43
N LYS A 174 34.57 -7.75 4.31
CA LYS A 174 35.60 -7.24 5.22
C LYS A 174 35.62 -5.69 5.28
N ASN A 175 35.39 -5.03 4.15
CA ASN A 175 35.33 -3.57 4.05
C ASN A 175 33.96 -2.97 4.39
N GLN A 176 32.98 -3.80 4.83
CA GLN A 176 31.62 -3.39 5.20
C GLN A 176 30.81 -2.71 4.08
N GLN A 177 31.25 -2.81 2.84
CA GLN A 177 30.55 -2.20 1.69
C GLN A 177 29.40 -3.07 1.18
N HIS A 178 29.45 -4.37 1.43
CA HIS A 178 28.44 -5.33 1.02
C HIS A 178 27.89 -6.06 2.25
N LYS A 179 26.59 -6.05 2.42
CA LYS A 179 25.92 -6.69 3.56
C LYS A 179 24.66 -7.39 3.12
N LEU A 180 24.45 -8.60 3.58
CA LEU A 180 23.19 -9.31 3.47
C LEU A 180 22.52 -9.31 4.85
N SER A 181 21.27 -8.92 4.92
CA SER A 181 20.49 -8.87 6.15
C SER A 181 19.11 -9.48 5.92
N ALA A 182 18.56 -10.13 6.94
CA ALA A 182 17.13 -10.38 7.03
C ALA A 182 16.47 -9.19 7.75
N VAL A 183 15.32 -8.72 7.24
CA VAL A 183 14.54 -7.64 7.86
C VAL A 183 13.13 -8.17 8.11
N PHE A 184 12.70 -8.10 9.36
CA PHE A 184 11.33 -8.46 9.77
C PHE A 184 10.59 -7.20 10.17
N GLY A 185 9.31 -7.14 9.81
CA GLY A 185 8.45 -6.02 10.11
C GLY A 185 7.11 -6.46 10.67
N ALA A 186 6.53 -5.65 11.55
CA ALA A 186 5.15 -5.76 11.99
C ALA A 186 4.55 -4.36 12.08
N GLY A 187 3.37 -4.15 11.51
CA GLY A 187 2.80 -2.81 11.40
C GLY A 187 1.29 -2.80 11.32
N LEU A 188 0.77 -1.61 11.46
CA LEU A 188 -0.66 -1.31 11.32
C LEU A 188 -0.85 0.00 10.57
N GLY A 189 -2.04 0.18 9.99
CA GLY A 189 -2.26 1.37 9.18
C GLY A 189 -3.70 1.57 8.71
N GLY A 190 -3.87 2.54 7.83
CA GLY A 190 -5.13 2.90 7.20
C GLY A 190 -5.22 2.41 5.76
N LEU A 191 -6.44 2.08 5.36
CA LEU A 191 -6.82 1.71 4.00
C LEU A 191 -7.41 2.92 3.29
N ILE A 192 -6.79 3.35 2.20
CA ILE A 192 -7.18 4.55 1.44
C ILE A 192 -7.44 4.16 -0.02
N PRO A 193 -8.53 3.41 -0.30
CA PRO A 193 -8.87 3.03 -1.65
C PRO A 193 -9.45 4.20 -2.45
N LYS A 194 -9.25 4.15 -3.76
CA LYS A 194 -10.13 4.76 -4.76
C LYS A 194 -10.86 3.61 -5.45
N SER A 195 -12.16 3.49 -5.17
CA SER A 195 -12.97 2.36 -5.61
C SER A 195 -13.76 2.74 -6.84
N ASP A 196 -13.77 1.84 -7.81
CA ASP A 196 -14.67 1.85 -8.95
C ASP A 196 -15.74 0.75 -8.76
N SER A 197 -17.00 1.10 -8.90
CA SER A 197 -18.10 0.14 -8.74
C SER A 197 -19.28 0.45 -9.60
N TYR A 198 -19.87 -0.61 -10.17
CA TYR A 198 -21.13 -0.58 -10.89
C TYR A 198 -22.10 -1.53 -10.19
N ILE A 199 -23.31 -1.07 -9.89
CA ILE A 199 -24.40 -1.89 -9.39
C ILE A 199 -25.63 -1.58 -10.24
N THR A 200 -26.20 -2.60 -10.89
CA THR A 200 -27.39 -2.47 -11.74
C THR A 200 -28.62 -3.02 -11.02
N ILE A 201 -29.62 -2.17 -10.85
CA ILE A 201 -30.91 -2.53 -10.26
C ILE A 201 -32.00 -2.02 -11.21
N ASN A 202 -32.96 -2.86 -11.55
CA ASN A 202 -34.09 -2.53 -12.45
C ASN A 202 -33.61 -1.92 -13.78
N ASN A 203 -32.58 -2.53 -14.42
CA ASN A 203 -31.96 -2.09 -15.67
C ASN A 203 -31.34 -0.68 -15.62
N LYS A 204 -31.14 -0.11 -14.44
CA LYS A 204 -30.42 1.14 -14.25
C LYS A 204 -29.12 0.90 -13.51
N GLN A 205 -28.01 1.36 -14.10
CA GLN A 205 -26.68 1.23 -13.54
C GLN A 205 -26.33 2.44 -12.66
N TYR A 206 -25.85 2.14 -11.47
CA TYR A 206 -25.36 3.14 -10.49
C TYR A 206 -23.85 3.00 -10.39
N HIS A 207 -23.13 3.99 -10.93
CA HIS A 207 -21.68 4.00 -11.02
C HIS A 207 -21.06 4.91 -9.98
N ASN A 208 -19.99 4.46 -9.32
CA ASN A 208 -19.12 5.25 -8.48
C ASN A 208 -17.66 5.11 -8.93
N ASP A 209 -17.03 6.23 -9.25
CA ASP A 209 -15.59 6.41 -9.37
C ASP A 209 -15.18 7.57 -8.43
N GLY A 210 -15.29 7.30 -7.14
CA GLY A 210 -15.12 8.32 -6.10
C GLY A 210 -13.67 8.68 -5.82
N PRO A 211 -13.43 9.72 -4.99
CA PRO A 211 -12.10 10.10 -4.57
C PRO A 211 -11.49 9.07 -3.60
N PHE A 212 -10.17 9.15 -3.39
CA PHE A 212 -9.49 8.45 -2.31
C PHE A 212 -10.12 8.77 -0.96
N ARG A 213 -10.37 7.75 -0.15
CA ARG A 213 -10.97 7.92 1.17
C ARG A 213 -10.44 6.88 2.16
N LEU A 214 -10.21 7.31 3.40
CA LEU A 214 -9.95 6.37 4.48
C LEU A 214 -11.20 5.51 4.70
N SER A 215 -11.06 4.20 4.46
CA SER A 215 -12.18 3.25 4.39
C SER A 215 -12.01 2.04 5.29
N GLY A 216 -10.97 2.02 6.13
CA GLY A 216 -10.72 0.90 7.02
C GLY A 216 -9.31 0.90 7.59
N TRP A 217 -8.90 -0.25 8.10
CA TRP A 217 -7.61 -0.46 8.74
C TRP A 217 -6.95 -1.75 8.26
N VAL A 218 -5.64 -1.81 8.39
CA VAL A 218 -4.81 -2.96 8.01
C VAL A 218 -3.79 -3.25 9.09
N VAL A 219 -3.52 -4.53 9.31
CA VAL A 219 -2.37 -5.02 10.10
C VAL A 219 -1.57 -5.99 9.25
N GLY A 220 -0.26 -5.99 9.40
CA GLY A 220 0.58 -6.86 8.58
C GLY A 220 1.90 -7.19 9.23
N VAL A 221 2.49 -8.29 8.73
CA VAL A 221 3.85 -8.71 9.05
C VAL A 221 4.63 -8.92 7.78
N SER A 222 5.94 -8.70 7.83
CA SER A 222 6.79 -8.85 6.66
C SER A 222 8.12 -9.52 7.00
N ALA A 223 8.70 -10.17 5.99
CA ALA A 223 10.05 -10.70 6.02
C ALA A 223 10.75 -10.36 4.70
N ALA A 224 11.96 -9.83 4.78
CA ALA A 224 12.74 -9.43 3.62
C ALA A 224 14.18 -9.90 3.70
N ALA A 225 14.75 -10.17 2.52
CA ALA A 225 16.17 -10.25 2.30
C ALA A 225 16.65 -8.93 1.70
N ARG A 226 17.52 -8.22 2.42
CA ARG A 226 18.10 -6.94 1.99
C ARG A 226 19.58 -7.11 1.74
N TYR A 227 20.01 -6.77 0.55
CA TYR A 227 21.41 -6.72 0.15
C TYR A 227 21.85 -5.28 -0.04
N ASP A 228 22.67 -4.76 0.90
CA ASP A 228 23.30 -3.45 0.80
C ASP A 228 24.57 -3.56 -0.04
N PHE A 229 24.73 -2.65 -1.02
CA PHE A 229 25.92 -2.56 -1.85
C PHE A 229 26.45 -1.12 -1.88
N PHE A 230 27.79 -1.01 -1.85
CA PHE A 230 28.51 0.27 -1.77
C PHE A 230 28.08 1.15 -0.59
N LYS A 231 27.56 0.52 0.51
CA LYS A 231 27.13 1.18 1.75
C LYS A 231 25.84 2.01 1.62
N TYR A 232 25.57 2.59 0.45
CA TYR A 232 24.49 3.56 0.24
C TYR A 232 23.27 3.00 -0.48
N PHE A 233 23.42 1.96 -1.28
CA PHE A 233 22.35 1.38 -2.06
C PHE A 233 21.95 0.01 -1.52
N PHE A 234 20.72 -0.37 -1.73
CA PHE A 234 20.28 -1.73 -1.44
C PHE A 234 19.23 -2.24 -2.42
N LEU A 235 19.22 -3.54 -2.58
CA LEU A 235 18.15 -4.32 -3.20
C LEU A 235 17.42 -5.08 -2.08
N GLU A 236 16.10 -5.08 -2.11
CA GLU A 236 15.29 -5.79 -1.13
C GLU A 236 14.20 -6.62 -1.81
N ALA A 237 14.18 -7.91 -1.49
CA ALA A 237 13.08 -8.82 -1.79
C ALA A 237 12.26 -9.04 -0.51
N ASN A 238 10.96 -8.70 -0.54
CA ASN A 238 10.08 -8.69 0.62
C ASN A 238 8.81 -9.52 0.36
N ILE A 239 8.39 -10.26 1.37
CA ILE A 239 7.07 -10.89 1.44
C ILE A 239 6.34 -10.26 2.62
N LYS A 240 5.13 -9.73 2.37
CA LYS A 240 4.27 -9.13 3.39
C LYS A 240 2.92 -9.84 3.40
N GLY A 241 2.53 -10.37 4.54
CA GLY A 241 1.17 -10.84 4.81
C GLY A 241 0.39 -9.77 5.55
N ALA A 242 -0.83 -9.45 5.09
CA ALA A 242 -1.65 -8.42 5.73
C ALA A 242 -3.11 -8.82 5.79
N PHE A 243 -3.77 -8.49 6.91
CA PHE A 243 -5.23 -8.52 7.05
C PHE A 243 -5.77 -7.12 6.88
N ALA A 244 -6.62 -6.95 5.86
CA ALA A 244 -7.27 -5.69 5.52
C ALA A 244 -8.76 -5.77 5.85
N ASN A 245 -9.28 -4.78 6.60
CA ASN A 245 -10.68 -4.68 6.97
C ASN A 245 -11.26 -3.35 6.51
N TYR A 246 -12.07 -3.39 5.47
CA TYR A 246 -12.78 -2.26 4.89
C TYR A 246 -14.15 -2.14 5.54
N THR A 247 -14.39 -1.05 6.23
CA THR A 247 -15.63 -0.80 6.99
C THR A 247 -16.50 0.30 6.39
N ASN A 248 -16.03 1.00 5.35
CA ASN A 248 -16.71 2.17 4.81
C ASN A 248 -16.25 2.52 3.39
N VAL A 249 -16.25 1.54 2.50
CA VAL A 249 -15.95 1.78 1.08
C VAL A 249 -17.11 2.55 0.44
N LYS A 250 -16.80 3.63 -0.26
CA LYS A 250 -17.79 4.45 -0.95
C LYS A 250 -18.32 3.73 -2.19
N LEU A 251 -19.64 3.68 -2.32
CA LEU A 251 -20.39 3.32 -3.51
C LEU A 251 -21.11 4.56 -4.06
N TYR A 252 -22.04 4.36 -5.02
CA TYR A 252 -22.83 5.44 -5.58
C TYR A 252 -23.59 6.20 -4.48
N ASP A 253 -23.53 7.52 -4.54
CA ASP A 253 -24.17 8.49 -3.63
C ASP A 253 -23.90 8.17 -2.14
N ARG A 254 -24.87 7.63 -1.40
CA ARG A 254 -24.73 7.28 0.03
C ARG A 254 -24.40 5.83 0.27
N GLY A 255 -24.35 5.00 -0.79
CA GLY A 255 -24.02 3.58 -0.70
C GLY A 255 -22.65 3.32 -0.08
N ARG A 256 -22.53 2.16 0.59
CA ARG A 256 -21.30 1.68 1.24
C ARG A 256 -21.11 0.21 1.01
N ALA A 257 -19.85 -0.21 0.91
CA ALA A 257 -19.47 -1.61 0.99
C ALA A 257 -18.53 -1.85 2.18
N ASN A 258 -18.66 -3.05 2.76
CA ASN A 258 -17.80 -3.54 3.82
C ASN A 258 -17.27 -4.90 3.41
N HIS A 259 -15.97 -5.13 3.59
CA HIS A 259 -15.37 -6.45 3.33
C HIS A 259 -14.02 -6.58 4.03
N HIS A 260 -13.52 -7.79 4.12
CA HIS A 260 -12.20 -8.07 4.64
C HIS A 260 -11.57 -9.24 3.92
N PHE A 261 -10.24 -9.27 3.89
CA PHE A 261 -9.46 -10.36 3.32
C PHE A 261 -8.03 -10.38 3.87
N PHE A 262 -7.35 -11.51 3.66
CA PHE A 262 -5.90 -11.59 3.78
C PHE A 262 -5.25 -11.38 2.41
N SER A 263 -4.16 -10.60 2.39
CA SER A 263 -3.33 -10.43 1.20
C SER A 263 -1.90 -10.88 1.46
N VAL A 264 -1.26 -11.40 0.42
CA VAL A 264 0.19 -11.65 0.40
C VAL A 264 0.79 -10.82 -0.73
N GLN A 265 1.78 -10.00 -0.40
CA GLN A 265 2.48 -9.11 -1.33
C GLN A 265 3.90 -9.63 -1.53
N TYR A 266 4.32 -9.80 -2.79
CA TYR A 266 5.68 -10.17 -3.20
C TYR A 266 6.34 -8.95 -3.84
N THR A 267 7.26 -8.34 -3.15
CA THR A 267 7.86 -7.05 -3.54
C THR A 267 9.32 -7.21 -3.90
N LEU A 268 9.76 -6.53 -4.97
CA LEU A 268 11.16 -6.27 -5.26
C LEU A 268 11.36 -4.75 -5.33
N SER A 269 12.30 -4.23 -4.53
CA SER A 269 12.55 -2.80 -4.42
C SER A 269 14.05 -2.47 -4.44
N LEU A 270 14.35 -1.28 -4.95
CA LEU A 270 15.65 -0.63 -4.85
C LEU A 270 15.56 0.50 -3.84
N GLY A 271 16.63 0.74 -3.10
CA GLY A 271 16.64 1.80 -2.12
C GLY A 271 18.01 2.39 -1.86
N ILE A 272 17.98 3.48 -1.10
CA ILE A 272 19.17 4.19 -0.65
C ILE A 272 19.18 4.29 0.87
N ASN A 273 20.38 4.16 1.44
CA ASN A 273 20.69 4.36 2.85
C ASN A 273 21.38 5.70 3.04
N VAL A 274 20.94 6.48 4.01
CA VAL A 274 21.58 7.74 4.44
C VAL A 274 22.01 7.59 5.89
N PRO A 275 23.29 7.27 6.17
CA PRO A 275 23.80 7.21 7.53
C PRO A 275 23.77 8.58 8.20
N ILE A 276 23.24 8.69 9.41
CA ILE A 276 23.17 9.92 10.20
C ILE A 276 24.16 9.83 11.35
N GLY A 277 24.95 10.87 11.55
CA GLY A 277 25.88 10.98 12.68
C GLY A 277 27.17 10.15 12.56
N GLN A 278 27.50 9.63 11.39
CA GLN A 278 28.71 8.82 11.11
C GLN A 278 29.73 9.55 10.21
N GLY A 279 30.14 10.78 10.52
CA GLY A 279 31.11 11.51 9.70
C GLY A 279 30.56 11.98 8.34
N PRO A 280 31.40 12.59 7.48
CA PRO A 280 30.95 13.13 6.20
C PRO A 280 30.39 12.03 5.31
N LEU A 281 29.26 12.32 4.65
CA LEU A 281 28.58 11.41 3.71
C LEU A 281 29.46 11.07 2.50
N PHE A 282 30.38 11.99 2.16
CA PHE A 282 31.37 11.84 1.11
C PHE A 282 32.73 12.03 1.78
N GLY A 283 33.49 10.97 2.00
CA GLY A 283 34.87 11.07 2.44
C GLY A 283 35.70 11.81 1.39
N ASN A 284 36.61 12.68 1.87
CA ASN A 284 37.64 13.28 1.04
C ASN A 284 38.52 12.22 0.39
#